data_6cae52d1dd6109959f13c44936fdfdf4
#
_entry.id   6cae52d1dd6109959f13c44936fdfdf4
#
_cell.length_a   1.000
_cell.length_b   1.000
_cell.length_c   1.000
_cell.angle_alpha   90.00
_cell.angle_beta   90.00
_cell.angle_gamma   90.00
#
_symmetry.space_group_name_H-M   'P 1'
#
loop_
_entity.id
_entity.type
_entity.pdbx_description
1 polymer ?
#
loop_
_entity_poly.entity_id
_entity_poly.type
_entity_poly.pdbx_seq_one_letter_code
_entity_poly.pdbx_strand_id
1 'polypeptide(L)'
;PSNIIAAGNRAMDEGYTHYGPSPGLTELRERIALEVSETRGISVTGDNVVVTPGAKPIMFFTMLALVDEGDEVLYPNPGFPIYESMINFAGGIPVPMKLLSSRNFSVNVDEVRSQITSKTKLMVINSPNNPCGSTINHKDIIALAELAKEYDLTVLTDDIYRRFLYEGDFHSVTSL
;
A
#
# COMPACT_ATOMS: atom_id res chain seq x y z
N PRO A 1 -22.04 -8.32 7.51
CA PRO A 1 -22.26 -9.72 7.87
C PRO A 1 -22.71 -9.85 9.33
N SER A 2 -23.62 -10.80 9.63
CA SER A 2 -24.21 -10.93 10.96
C SER A 2 -23.19 -11.28 12.04
N ASN A 3 -22.17 -12.05 11.71
CA ASN A 3 -21.06 -12.37 12.61
C ASN A 3 -20.25 -11.13 13.03
N ILE A 4 -20.05 -10.18 12.12
CA ILE A 4 -19.35 -8.92 12.42
C ILE A 4 -20.19 -8.05 13.36
N ILE A 5 -21.50 -7.94 13.07
CA ILE A 5 -22.45 -7.20 13.96
C ILE A 5 -22.45 -7.82 15.36
N ALA A 6 -22.57 -9.14 15.45
CA ALA A 6 -22.57 -9.85 16.72
C ALA A 6 -21.24 -9.66 17.51
N ALA A 7 -20.10 -9.65 16.83
CA ALA A 7 -18.81 -9.38 17.45
C ALA A 7 -18.72 -7.95 18.00
N GLY A 8 -19.20 -6.97 17.23
CA GLY A 8 -19.25 -5.57 17.69
C GLY A 8 -20.14 -5.38 18.92
N ASN A 9 -21.34 -5.98 18.93
CA ASN A 9 -22.25 -5.94 20.09
C ASN A 9 -21.60 -6.57 21.33
N ARG A 10 -20.98 -7.75 21.19
CA ARG A 10 -20.25 -8.36 22.32
C ARG A 10 -19.12 -7.48 22.85
N ALA A 11 -18.34 -6.89 21.97
CA ALA A 11 -17.25 -5.99 22.39
C ALA A 11 -17.77 -4.80 23.19
N MET A 12 -18.91 -4.21 22.81
CA MET A 12 -19.55 -3.14 23.57
C MET A 12 -20.05 -3.64 24.94
N ASP A 13 -20.70 -4.80 24.99
CA ASP A 13 -21.20 -5.41 26.23
C ASP A 13 -20.04 -5.77 27.18
N GLU A 14 -18.88 -6.15 26.65
CA GLU A 14 -17.66 -6.47 27.39
C GLU A 14 -16.85 -5.22 27.79
N GLY A 15 -17.31 -4.02 27.45
CA GLY A 15 -16.71 -2.77 27.89
C GLY A 15 -15.55 -2.25 27.01
N TYR A 16 -15.42 -2.70 25.77
CA TYR A 16 -14.46 -2.12 24.80
C TYR A 16 -14.93 -0.74 24.30
N THR A 17 -15.19 0.17 25.24
CA THR A 17 -15.73 1.52 25.00
C THR A 17 -14.80 2.62 25.50
N HIS A 18 -13.59 2.27 25.91
CA HIS A 18 -12.58 3.18 26.43
C HIS A 18 -11.41 3.39 25.45
N TYR A 19 -10.48 4.27 25.81
CA TYR A 19 -9.24 4.44 25.06
C TYR A 19 -8.43 3.15 25.01
N GLY A 20 -8.00 2.79 23.81
CA GLY A 20 -7.09 1.67 23.57
C GLY A 20 -5.66 2.11 23.30
N PRO A 21 -4.75 1.16 23.05
CA PRO A 21 -3.37 1.46 22.63
C PRO A 21 -3.35 2.24 21.31
N SER A 22 -2.47 3.25 21.19
CA SER A 22 -2.36 4.09 19.99
C SER A 22 -2.16 3.31 18.68
N PRO A 23 -1.37 2.22 18.62
CA PRO A 23 -1.21 1.44 17.40
C PRO A 23 -2.37 0.46 17.12
N GLY A 24 -3.36 0.37 18.00
CA GLY A 24 -4.48 -0.57 17.92
C GLY A 24 -4.40 -1.70 18.94
N LEU A 25 -5.51 -2.43 19.10
CA LEU A 25 -5.59 -3.57 20.02
C LEU A 25 -4.54 -4.63 19.70
N THR A 26 -3.86 -5.13 20.71
CA THR A 26 -2.76 -6.10 20.57
C THR A 26 -3.20 -7.35 19.82
N GLU A 27 -4.34 -7.92 20.19
CA GLU A 27 -4.89 -9.14 19.57
C GLU A 27 -5.20 -8.92 18.07
N LEU A 28 -5.69 -7.74 17.70
CA LEU A 28 -5.95 -7.39 16.29
C LEU A 28 -4.65 -7.26 15.51
N ARG A 29 -3.65 -6.58 16.08
CA ARG A 29 -2.32 -6.40 15.48
C ARG A 29 -1.62 -7.75 15.25
N GLU A 30 -1.64 -8.64 16.24
CA GLU A 30 -1.10 -9.99 16.15
C GLU A 30 -1.81 -10.82 15.08
N ARG A 31 -3.16 -10.72 14.99
CA ARG A 31 -3.92 -11.42 13.96
C ARG A 31 -3.63 -10.90 12.55
N ILE A 32 -3.47 -9.58 12.39
CA ILE A 32 -3.06 -8.98 11.11
C ILE A 32 -1.64 -9.43 10.74
N ALA A 33 -0.71 -9.41 11.69
CA ALA A 33 0.66 -9.86 11.50
C ALA A 33 0.74 -11.32 11.01
N LEU A 34 -0.03 -12.20 11.65
CA LEU A 34 -0.14 -13.61 11.23
C LEU A 34 -0.67 -13.73 9.78
N GLU A 35 -1.76 -13.05 9.46
CA GLU A 35 -2.32 -13.07 8.10
C GLU A 35 -1.32 -12.55 7.06
N VAL A 36 -0.61 -11.45 7.36
CA VAL A 36 0.42 -10.91 6.46
C VAL A 36 1.56 -11.91 6.31
N SER A 37 2.04 -12.50 7.40
CA SER A 37 3.11 -13.51 7.36
C SER A 37 2.72 -14.72 6.50
N GLU A 38 1.52 -15.27 6.71
CA GLU A 38 1.01 -16.42 5.97
C GLU A 38 0.80 -16.10 4.47
N THR A 39 0.27 -14.93 4.15
CA THR A 39 -0.10 -14.56 2.77
C THR A 39 1.04 -13.98 1.96
N ARG A 40 2.11 -13.49 2.60
CA ARG A 40 3.28 -12.89 1.94
C ARG A 40 4.55 -13.72 2.06
N GLY A 41 4.56 -14.74 2.92
CA GLY A 41 5.74 -15.56 3.15
C GLY A 41 6.87 -14.84 3.89
N ILE A 42 6.55 -13.82 4.67
CA ILE A 42 7.51 -12.98 5.42
C ILE A 42 7.23 -13.07 6.93
N SER A 43 8.22 -12.74 7.74
CA SER A 43 8.05 -12.69 9.20
C SER A 43 7.60 -11.30 9.63
N VAL A 44 6.36 -11.20 10.13
CA VAL A 44 5.75 -9.97 10.66
C VAL A 44 5.22 -10.24 12.06
N THR A 45 5.46 -9.32 12.99
CA THR A 45 4.94 -9.37 14.35
C THR A 45 3.91 -8.25 14.59
N GLY A 46 3.17 -8.30 15.68
CA GLY A 46 2.25 -7.22 16.05
C GLY A 46 2.93 -5.85 16.13
N ASP A 47 4.24 -5.78 16.41
CA ASP A 47 4.99 -4.52 16.49
C ASP A 47 5.22 -3.86 15.11
N ASN A 48 5.08 -4.62 14.04
CA ASN A 48 5.12 -4.10 12.66
C ASN A 48 3.75 -3.63 12.16
N VAL A 49 2.71 -3.66 13.00
CA VAL A 49 1.33 -3.36 12.60
C VAL A 49 0.80 -2.13 13.34
N VAL A 50 0.25 -1.19 12.59
CA VAL A 50 -0.51 -0.05 13.12
C VAL A 50 -1.91 -0.07 12.49
N VAL A 51 -2.94 -0.04 13.33
CA VAL A 51 -4.34 0.02 12.91
C VAL A 51 -4.79 1.47 12.85
N THR A 52 -5.38 1.87 11.73
CA THR A 52 -5.86 3.24 11.51
C THR A 52 -7.36 3.24 11.17
N PRO A 53 -8.08 4.36 11.37
CA PRO A 53 -9.48 4.49 10.98
C PRO A 53 -9.63 4.63 9.44
N GLY A 54 -9.40 3.51 8.73
CA GLY A 54 -9.38 3.42 7.27
C GLY A 54 -7.99 3.59 6.66
N ALA A 55 -7.89 3.48 5.32
CA ALA A 55 -6.62 3.50 4.57
C ALA A 55 -6.06 4.90 4.34
N LYS A 56 -6.91 5.96 4.29
CA LYS A 56 -6.43 7.32 4.02
C LYS A 56 -5.40 7.84 5.03
N PRO A 57 -5.57 7.66 6.35
CA PRO A 57 -4.54 8.03 7.31
C PRO A 57 -3.20 7.33 7.10
N ILE A 58 -3.21 6.09 6.58
CA ILE A 58 -1.96 5.36 6.27
C ILE A 58 -1.16 6.12 5.22
N MET A 59 -1.81 6.52 4.11
CA MET A 59 -1.16 7.30 3.04
C MET A 59 -0.59 8.62 3.58
N PHE A 60 -1.39 9.33 4.40
CA PHE A 60 -0.99 10.59 5.01
C PHE A 60 0.23 10.43 5.92
N PHE A 61 0.18 9.48 6.85
CA PHE A 61 1.28 9.25 7.79
C PHE A 61 2.55 8.74 7.10
N THR A 62 2.41 7.91 6.07
CA THR A 62 3.56 7.44 5.29
C THR A 62 4.27 8.60 4.61
N MET A 63 3.50 9.50 3.95
CA MET A 63 4.10 10.67 3.29
C MET A 63 4.77 11.59 4.30
N LEU A 64 4.12 11.91 5.43
CA LEU A 64 4.70 12.76 6.48
C LEU A 64 5.94 12.16 7.14
N ALA A 65 6.04 10.84 7.21
CA ALA A 65 7.16 10.16 7.87
C ALA A 65 8.38 9.98 6.96
N LEU A 66 8.19 9.94 5.64
CA LEU A 66 9.22 9.48 4.71
C LEU A 66 9.57 10.49 3.62
N VAL A 67 8.74 11.52 3.39
CA VAL A 67 8.90 12.47 2.28
C VAL A 67 9.23 13.85 2.83
N ASP A 68 10.38 14.36 2.44
CA ASP A 68 10.80 15.74 2.71
C ASP A 68 10.51 16.65 1.51
N GLU A 69 10.62 17.97 1.71
CA GLU A 69 10.40 18.96 0.65
C GLU A 69 11.37 18.72 -0.53
N GLY A 70 10.81 18.51 -1.71
CA GLY A 70 11.55 18.29 -2.94
C GLY A 70 11.89 16.82 -3.23
N ASP A 71 11.57 15.87 -2.35
CA ASP A 71 11.65 14.45 -2.64
C ASP A 71 10.62 14.05 -3.71
N GLU A 72 11.03 13.20 -4.63
CA GLU A 72 10.16 12.69 -5.68
C GLU A 72 9.48 11.39 -5.24
N VAL A 73 8.18 11.28 -5.52
CA VAL A 73 7.39 10.08 -5.23
C VAL A 73 6.70 9.59 -6.50
N LEU A 74 7.06 8.37 -6.92
CA LEU A 74 6.40 7.67 -8.01
C LEU A 74 5.02 7.18 -7.57
N TYR A 75 3.97 7.43 -8.36
CA TYR A 75 2.61 6.99 -8.06
C TYR A 75 1.84 6.61 -9.33
N PRO A 76 0.87 5.66 -9.26
CA PRO A 76 0.11 5.23 -10.45
C PRO A 76 -0.85 6.34 -10.92
N ASN A 77 -0.88 6.59 -12.25
CA ASN A 77 -1.81 7.52 -12.88
C ASN A 77 -2.34 6.94 -14.21
N PRO A 78 -3.67 6.63 -14.34
CA PRO A 78 -4.72 6.86 -13.34
C PRO A 78 -4.52 6.11 -12.04
N GLY A 79 -4.88 6.74 -10.91
CA GLY A 79 -4.74 6.20 -9.57
C GLY A 79 -5.72 6.83 -8.59
N PHE A 80 -5.69 6.36 -7.36
CA PHE A 80 -6.51 6.94 -6.30
C PHE A 80 -6.01 8.36 -5.99
N PRO A 81 -6.87 9.41 -6.08
CA PRO A 81 -6.41 10.82 -6.04
C PRO A 81 -5.66 11.24 -4.77
N ILE A 82 -5.77 10.45 -3.70
CA ILE A 82 -5.11 10.75 -2.44
C ILE A 82 -3.59 10.67 -2.54
N TYR A 83 -3.04 9.84 -3.43
CA TYR A 83 -1.57 9.72 -3.55
C TYR A 83 -0.96 11.07 -3.90
N GLU A 84 -1.37 11.67 -5.01
CA GLU A 84 -0.89 12.97 -5.46
C GLU A 84 -1.16 14.08 -4.43
N SER A 85 -2.36 14.07 -3.83
CA SER A 85 -2.75 15.06 -2.83
C SER A 85 -1.83 15.00 -1.59
N MET A 86 -1.48 13.81 -1.11
CA MET A 86 -0.64 13.65 0.09
C MET A 86 0.83 13.92 -0.21
N ILE A 87 1.31 13.57 -1.41
CA ILE A 87 2.67 13.92 -1.86
C ILE A 87 2.84 15.44 -1.86
N ASN A 88 1.92 16.16 -2.51
CA ASN A 88 1.93 17.62 -2.55
C ASN A 88 1.82 18.23 -1.14
N PHE A 89 0.96 17.67 -0.29
CA PHE A 89 0.80 18.15 1.09
C PHE A 89 2.09 18.03 1.91
N ALA A 90 2.86 16.96 1.71
CA ALA A 90 4.14 16.74 2.38
C ALA A 90 5.29 17.58 1.80
N GLY A 91 5.06 18.35 0.73
CA GLY A 91 6.10 19.12 0.03
C GLY A 91 6.89 18.31 -1.00
N GLY A 92 6.50 17.07 -1.25
CA GLY A 92 7.11 16.21 -2.26
C GLY A 92 6.69 16.55 -3.68
N ILE A 93 7.39 16.01 -4.64
CA ILE A 93 7.14 16.16 -6.08
C ILE A 93 6.46 14.88 -6.59
N PRO A 94 5.19 14.94 -7.02
CA PRO A 94 4.49 13.78 -7.56
C PRO A 94 5.00 13.44 -8.97
N VAL A 95 5.48 12.21 -9.15
CA VAL A 95 5.97 11.68 -10.44
C VAL A 95 5.01 10.58 -10.92
N PRO A 96 4.15 10.84 -11.93
CA PRO A 96 3.15 9.88 -12.35
C PRO A 96 3.74 8.73 -13.17
N MET A 97 3.53 7.49 -12.71
CA MET A 97 3.69 6.29 -13.52
C MET A 97 2.45 6.11 -14.40
N LYS A 98 2.58 6.38 -15.70
CA LYS A 98 1.44 6.39 -16.63
C LYS A 98 0.93 4.97 -16.91
N LEU A 99 -0.31 4.71 -16.56
CA LEU A 99 -1.01 3.47 -16.87
C LEU A 99 -1.87 3.67 -18.14
N LEU A 100 -1.42 3.14 -19.27
CA LEU A 100 -2.05 3.38 -20.56
C LEU A 100 -3.07 2.27 -20.92
N SER A 101 -4.20 2.63 -21.50
CA SER A 101 -5.22 1.69 -21.99
C SER A 101 -4.67 0.71 -23.02
N SER A 102 -3.71 1.14 -23.84
CA SER A 102 -3.00 0.29 -24.83
C SER A 102 -2.18 -0.85 -24.19
N ARG A 103 -1.96 -0.79 -22.86
CA ARG A 103 -1.29 -1.81 -22.04
C ARG A 103 -2.22 -2.38 -20.96
N ASN A 104 -3.52 -2.33 -21.17
CA ASN A 104 -4.52 -2.74 -20.18
C ASN A 104 -4.33 -2.05 -18.81
N PHE A 105 -3.90 -0.80 -18.81
CA PHE A 105 -3.57 -0.01 -17.62
C PHE A 105 -2.53 -0.69 -16.70
N SER A 106 -1.65 -1.53 -17.24
CA SER A 106 -0.51 -2.06 -16.49
C SER A 106 0.68 -1.10 -16.53
N VAL A 107 1.56 -1.25 -15.55
CA VAL A 107 2.79 -0.45 -15.43
C VAL A 107 3.78 -0.77 -16.56
N ASN A 108 4.56 0.23 -16.96
CA ASN A 108 5.72 0.05 -17.83
C ASN A 108 7.00 0.22 -17.00
N VAL A 109 7.66 -0.88 -16.67
CA VAL A 109 8.85 -0.89 -15.80
C VAL A 109 10.01 -0.08 -16.38
N ASP A 110 10.23 -0.11 -17.71
CA ASP A 110 11.29 0.67 -18.36
C ASP A 110 11.02 2.18 -18.26
N GLU A 111 9.74 2.58 -18.37
CA GLU A 111 9.34 3.97 -18.17
C GLU A 111 9.54 4.40 -16.71
N VAL A 112 9.14 3.55 -15.76
CA VAL A 112 9.38 3.79 -14.33
C VAL A 112 10.87 3.96 -14.06
N ARG A 113 11.73 3.07 -14.57
CA ARG A 113 13.19 3.18 -14.44
C ARG A 113 13.70 4.54 -14.95
N SER A 114 13.21 4.99 -16.09
CA SER A 114 13.65 6.27 -16.68
C SER A 114 13.22 7.51 -15.89
N GLN A 115 12.22 7.38 -15.02
CA GLN A 115 11.72 8.45 -14.17
C GLN A 115 12.45 8.56 -12.83
N ILE A 116 13.23 7.53 -12.44
CA ILE A 116 13.96 7.52 -11.16
C ILE A 116 15.16 8.49 -11.26
N THR A 117 15.27 9.36 -10.26
CA THR A 117 16.40 10.30 -10.10
C THR A 117 17.02 10.13 -8.71
N SER A 118 18.07 10.89 -8.42
CA SER A 118 18.66 10.94 -7.07
C SER A 118 17.74 11.55 -5.99
N LYS A 119 16.61 12.12 -6.39
CA LYS A 119 15.58 12.67 -5.50
C LYS A 119 14.42 11.72 -5.27
N THR A 120 14.33 10.64 -6.03
CA THR A 120 13.26 9.67 -5.88
C THR A 120 13.40 8.92 -4.56
N LYS A 121 12.40 9.03 -3.70
CA LYS A 121 12.42 8.50 -2.34
C LYS A 121 11.48 7.33 -2.15
N LEU A 122 10.31 7.39 -2.78
CA LEU A 122 9.21 6.45 -2.54
C LEU A 122 8.51 6.08 -3.85
N MET A 123 8.07 4.84 -3.94
CA MET A 123 7.24 4.34 -5.02
C MET A 123 5.94 3.77 -4.45
N VAL A 124 4.80 4.27 -4.93
CA VAL A 124 3.47 3.76 -4.59
C VAL A 124 3.04 2.72 -5.62
N ILE A 125 2.68 1.54 -5.16
CA ILE A 125 2.11 0.45 -5.99
C ILE A 125 0.69 0.19 -5.53
N ASN A 126 -0.28 0.20 -6.47
CA ASN A 126 -1.66 -0.17 -6.19
C ASN A 126 -2.11 -1.24 -7.20
N SER A 127 -2.23 -2.48 -6.73
CA SER A 127 -2.63 -3.63 -7.54
C SER A 127 -3.48 -4.60 -6.70
N PRO A 128 -4.73 -4.88 -7.10
CA PRO A 128 -5.48 -4.32 -8.24
C PRO A 128 -5.66 -2.81 -8.13
N ASN A 129 -5.57 -2.11 -9.27
CA ASN A 129 -5.56 -0.64 -9.31
C ASN A 129 -6.97 -0.04 -9.17
N ASN A 130 -7.07 1.04 -8.43
CA ASN A 130 -8.22 1.93 -8.40
C ASN A 130 -7.87 3.23 -9.19
N PRO A 131 -8.58 3.57 -10.30
CA PRO A 131 -9.91 3.09 -10.71
C PRO A 131 -9.91 2.02 -11.81
N CYS A 132 -8.77 1.61 -12.36
CA CYS A 132 -8.73 0.86 -13.63
C CYS A 132 -9.07 -0.63 -13.48
N GLY A 133 -8.98 -1.20 -12.27
CA GLY A 133 -9.16 -2.63 -12.02
C GLY A 133 -8.04 -3.51 -12.57
N SER A 134 -6.99 -2.92 -13.14
CA SER A 134 -5.85 -3.64 -13.68
C SER A 134 -4.98 -4.24 -12.59
N THR A 135 -4.31 -5.34 -12.92
CA THR A 135 -3.31 -5.98 -12.07
C THR A 135 -1.93 -5.86 -12.68
N ILE A 136 -0.91 -5.80 -11.84
CA ILE A 136 0.48 -5.89 -12.28
C ILE A 136 0.84 -7.38 -12.30
N ASN A 137 1.39 -7.86 -13.42
CA ASN A 137 1.79 -9.25 -13.54
C ASN A 137 3.04 -9.55 -12.69
N HIS A 138 3.28 -10.83 -12.37
CA HIS A 138 4.34 -11.27 -11.48
C HIS A 138 5.75 -10.82 -11.94
N LYS A 139 6.01 -10.87 -13.24
CA LYS A 139 7.31 -10.44 -13.80
C LYS A 139 7.57 -8.95 -13.53
N ASP A 140 6.55 -8.11 -13.72
CA ASP A 140 6.69 -6.67 -13.52
C ASP A 140 6.76 -6.33 -12.01
N ILE A 141 6.08 -7.09 -11.14
CA ILE A 141 6.22 -6.96 -9.68
C ILE A 141 7.68 -7.25 -9.25
N ILE A 142 8.28 -8.33 -9.76
CA ILE A 142 9.70 -8.65 -9.49
C ILE A 142 10.59 -7.50 -9.97
N ALA A 143 10.40 -7.02 -11.19
CA ALA A 143 11.21 -5.95 -11.74
C ALA A 143 11.08 -4.64 -10.97
N LEU A 144 9.89 -4.30 -10.47
CA LEU A 144 9.68 -3.13 -9.60
C LEU A 144 10.37 -3.31 -8.24
N ALA A 145 10.36 -4.52 -7.67
CA ALA A 145 11.09 -4.82 -6.44
C ALA A 145 12.61 -4.69 -6.64
N GLU A 146 13.14 -5.16 -7.77
CA GLU A 146 14.55 -5.01 -8.14
C GLU A 146 14.93 -3.52 -8.31
N LEU A 147 14.07 -2.71 -8.97
CA LEU A 147 14.27 -1.28 -9.06
C LEU A 147 14.32 -0.63 -7.68
N ALA A 148 13.39 -0.97 -6.79
CA ALA A 148 13.36 -0.43 -5.45
C ALA A 148 14.66 -0.75 -4.68
N LYS A 149 15.19 -1.97 -4.82
CA LYS A 149 16.48 -2.36 -4.22
C LYS A 149 17.67 -1.63 -4.86
N GLU A 150 17.69 -1.53 -6.19
CA GLU A 150 18.79 -0.90 -6.96
C GLU A 150 18.94 0.59 -6.60
N TYR A 151 17.82 1.30 -6.40
CA TYR A 151 17.79 2.74 -6.15
C TYR A 151 17.49 3.11 -4.68
N ASP A 152 17.45 2.13 -3.78
CA ASP A 152 17.17 2.32 -2.34
C ASP A 152 15.83 3.06 -2.09
N LEU A 153 14.80 2.68 -2.83
CA LEU A 153 13.46 3.28 -2.72
C LEU A 153 12.63 2.57 -1.65
N THR A 154 11.90 3.34 -0.86
CA THR A 154 10.81 2.79 -0.06
C THR A 154 9.63 2.47 -0.96
N VAL A 155 8.97 1.32 -0.74
CA VAL A 155 7.76 0.94 -1.48
C VAL A 155 6.55 0.96 -0.55
N LEU A 156 5.54 1.75 -0.93
CA LEU A 156 4.21 1.73 -0.33
C LEU A 156 3.28 0.91 -1.21
N THR A 157 2.83 -0.26 -0.75
CA THR A 157 1.87 -1.08 -1.50
C THR A 157 0.46 -0.93 -0.93
N ASP A 158 -0.48 -0.56 -1.80
CA ASP A 158 -1.91 -0.48 -1.50
C ASP A 158 -2.61 -1.72 -2.07
N ASP A 159 -2.76 -2.73 -1.20
CA ASP A 159 -3.29 -4.06 -1.53
C ASP A 159 -4.77 -4.23 -1.15
N ILE A 160 -5.50 -3.12 -1.00
CA ILE A 160 -6.90 -3.13 -0.50
C ILE A 160 -7.82 -4.05 -1.30
N TYR A 161 -7.58 -4.19 -2.61
CA TYR A 161 -8.38 -4.99 -3.52
C TYR A 161 -7.83 -6.40 -3.78
N ARG A 162 -6.82 -6.86 -3.05
CA ARG A 162 -6.14 -8.15 -3.27
C ARG A 162 -7.07 -9.38 -3.30
N ARG A 163 -8.25 -9.30 -2.66
CA ARG A 163 -9.27 -10.35 -2.63
C ARG A 163 -10.36 -10.18 -3.70
N PHE A 164 -10.29 -9.13 -4.52
CA PHE A 164 -11.24 -8.83 -5.59
C PHE A 164 -10.64 -9.15 -6.96
N LEU A 165 -10.04 -10.33 -7.09
CA LEU A 165 -9.55 -10.85 -8.36
C LEU A 165 -10.61 -11.77 -8.96
N TYR A 166 -10.94 -11.54 -10.22
CA TYR A 166 -11.84 -12.38 -11.00
C TYR A 166 -11.08 -13.38 -11.85
N GLU A 167 -9.81 -13.07 -12.17
CA GLU A 167 -8.89 -13.90 -12.94
C GLU A 167 -7.46 -13.72 -12.41
N GLY A 168 -6.63 -14.78 -12.52
CA GLY A 168 -5.24 -14.77 -12.10
C GLY A 168 -5.01 -14.77 -10.59
N ASP A 169 -3.75 -14.62 -10.21
CA ASP A 169 -3.29 -14.63 -8.83
C ASP A 169 -2.80 -13.24 -8.39
N PHE A 170 -2.94 -12.97 -7.09
CA PHE A 170 -2.38 -11.76 -6.50
C PHE A 170 -0.88 -11.95 -6.21
N HIS A 171 -0.09 -10.98 -6.65
CA HIS A 171 1.33 -10.91 -6.37
C HIS A 171 1.65 -9.62 -5.61
N SER A 172 2.37 -9.73 -4.50
CA SER A 172 2.80 -8.59 -3.69
C SER A 172 4.30 -8.38 -3.79
N VAL A 173 4.72 -7.12 -3.84
CA VAL A 173 6.14 -6.74 -3.74
C VAL A 173 6.74 -7.17 -2.40
N THR A 174 5.94 -7.20 -1.33
CA THR A 174 6.40 -7.59 0.00
C THR A 174 6.79 -9.06 0.13
N SER A 175 6.51 -9.88 -0.88
CA SER A 175 6.90 -11.30 -0.92
C SER A 175 8.28 -11.53 -1.57
N LEU A 176 9.00 -10.46 -1.94
CA LEU A 176 10.26 -10.44 -2.67
C LEU A 176 11.35 -9.71 -1.88
#